data_8eb93c25b03c6bee8241199f478d1a9d
#
_entry.id   8eb93c25b03c6bee8241199f478d1a9d
#
_cell.length_a   1.000
_cell.length_b   1.000
_cell.length_c   1.000
_cell.angle_alpha   90.00
_cell.angle_beta   90.00
_cell.angle_gamma   90.00
#
_symmetry.space_group_name_H-M   'P 1'
#
loop_
_entity.id
_entity.type
_entity.pdbx_description
1 polymer ?
#
loop_
_entity_poly.entity_id
_entity_poly.type
_entity_poly.pdbx_seq_one_letter_code
_entity_poly.pdbx_strand_id
1 'polypeptide(L)'
;MKMEYQDLADGVTRIILDGDLDARGAGEIDLQFQAIAASRTKVVVDLAHVGFLASIGIRTLIQAAKANAGKGGKLVLQDPSEAVWKVIVTCGADAVLPMAHGHDNALAAIG
;
A
#
# COMPACT_ATOMS: atom_id res chain seq x y z
N MET A 1 12.90 4.03 -6.44
CA MET A 1 11.80 3.06 -6.24
C MET A 1 11.09 2.80 -7.55
N LYS A 2 10.71 1.58 -7.78
CA LYS A 2 9.88 1.22 -8.94
C LYS A 2 8.46 0.94 -8.49
N MET A 3 7.51 1.29 -9.34
CA MET A 3 6.11 0.99 -9.12
C MET A 3 5.52 0.37 -10.38
N GLU A 4 4.81 -0.73 -10.20
CA GLU A 4 4.01 -1.36 -11.26
C GLU A 4 2.60 -1.58 -10.72
N TYR A 5 1.62 -1.69 -11.59
CA TYR A 5 0.27 -2.05 -11.17
C TYR A 5 -0.41 -2.93 -12.21
N GLN A 6 -1.36 -3.71 -11.72
CA GLN A 6 -2.14 -4.64 -12.53
C GLN A 6 -3.60 -4.55 -12.10
N ASP A 7 -4.50 -4.46 -13.06
CA ASP A 7 -5.92 -4.62 -12.78
C ASP A 7 -6.25 -6.12 -12.87
N LEU A 8 -6.65 -6.67 -11.73
CA LEU A 8 -6.96 -8.09 -11.60
C LEU A 8 -8.47 -8.33 -11.81
N ALA A 9 -8.88 -9.59 -11.77
CA ALA A 9 -10.30 -9.94 -11.79
C ALA A 9 -11.04 -9.35 -10.58
N ASP A 10 -12.36 -9.22 -10.68
CA ASP A 10 -13.25 -8.74 -9.61
C ASP A 10 -13.00 -7.29 -9.17
N GLY A 11 -12.42 -6.47 -10.05
CA GLY A 11 -12.22 -5.06 -9.78
C GLY A 11 -11.09 -4.74 -8.82
N VAL A 12 -10.21 -5.70 -8.55
CA VAL A 12 -9.05 -5.50 -7.67
C VAL A 12 -7.89 -4.95 -8.49
N THR A 13 -7.23 -3.91 -7.97
CA THR A 13 -5.98 -3.40 -8.52
C THR A 13 -4.84 -3.70 -7.56
N ARG A 14 -3.80 -4.34 -8.07
CA ARG A 14 -2.59 -4.64 -7.32
C ARG A 14 -1.49 -3.67 -7.70
N ILE A 15 -0.93 -2.99 -6.71
CA ILE A 15 0.22 -2.09 -6.89
C ILE A 15 1.43 -2.77 -6.28
N ILE A 16 2.50 -2.88 -7.04
CA ILE A 16 3.76 -3.51 -6.59
C ILE A 16 4.80 -2.41 -6.43
N LEU A 17 5.33 -2.26 -5.22
CA LEU A 17 6.40 -1.32 -4.91
C LEU A 17 7.70 -2.09 -4.72
N ASP A 18 8.78 -1.60 -5.32
CA ASP A 18 10.10 -2.23 -5.25
C ASP A 18 11.15 -1.17 -4.95
N GLY A 19 11.80 -1.31 -3.81
CA GLY A 19 12.85 -0.41 -3.35
C GLY A 19 12.60 0.11 -1.94
N ASP A 20 13.24 1.23 -1.60
CA ASP A 20 13.08 1.86 -0.30
C ASP A 20 12.02 2.95 -0.36
N LEU A 21 11.08 2.90 0.56
CA LEU A 21 10.03 3.92 0.67
C LEU A 21 10.47 4.99 1.68
N ASP A 22 11.53 5.67 1.33
CA ASP A 22 12.09 6.84 2.00
C ASP A 22 11.62 8.12 1.31
N ALA A 23 12.19 9.27 1.66
CA ALA A 23 11.79 10.55 1.05
C ALA A 23 11.97 10.54 -0.46
N ARG A 24 13.07 9.97 -0.96
CA ARG A 24 13.35 9.87 -2.39
C ARG A 24 12.39 8.91 -3.07
N GLY A 25 12.25 7.71 -2.53
CA GLY A 25 11.37 6.69 -3.10
C GLY A 25 9.91 7.14 -3.12
N ALA A 26 9.44 7.72 -2.03
CA ALA A 26 8.10 8.27 -1.96
C ALA A 26 7.88 9.37 -3.02
N GLY A 27 8.83 10.27 -3.17
CA GLY A 27 8.76 11.33 -4.18
C GLY A 27 8.70 10.79 -5.60
N GLU A 28 9.38 9.68 -5.87
CA GLU A 28 9.41 9.07 -7.21
C GLU A 28 8.08 8.48 -7.63
N ILE A 29 7.28 7.98 -6.68
CA ILE A 29 6.04 7.25 -7.02
C ILE A 29 4.76 7.99 -6.61
N ASP A 30 4.86 9.04 -5.80
CA ASP A 30 3.72 9.62 -5.10
C ASP A 30 2.57 10.03 -6.03
N LEU A 31 2.85 10.77 -7.09
CA LEU A 31 1.81 11.26 -8.00
C LEU A 31 1.01 10.11 -8.62
N GLN A 32 1.68 9.12 -9.19
CA GLN A 32 1.04 7.98 -9.83
C GLN A 32 0.36 7.07 -8.80
N PHE A 33 1.00 6.85 -7.66
CA PHE A 33 0.47 6.01 -6.59
C PHE A 33 -0.84 6.58 -6.03
N GLN A 34 -0.85 7.87 -5.72
CA GLN A 34 -2.06 8.54 -5.23
C GLN A 34 -3.18 8.53 -6.27
N ALA A 35 -2.85 8.76 -7.53
CA ALA A 35 -3.84 8.76 -8.62
C ALA A 35 -4.51 7.39 -8.77
N ILE A 36 -3.75 6.31 -8.71
CA ILE A 36 -4.28 4.95 -8.80
C ILE A 36 -5.16 4.63 -7.58
N ALA A 37 -4.67 4.91 -6.38
CA ALA A 37 -5.42 4.65 -5.16
C ALA A 37 -6.74 5.42 -5.12
N ALA A 38 -6.74 6.65 -5.60
CA ALA A 38 -7.94 7.50 -5.64
C ALA A 38 -8.94 7.07 -6.73
N SER A 39 -8.49 6.38 -7.77
CA SER A 39 -9.33 6.00 -8.90
C SER A 39 -9.89 4.57 -8.80
N ARG A 40 -9.44 3.78 -7.83
CA ARG A 40 -9.85 2.38 -7.64
C ARG A 40 -10.52 2.22 -6.27
N THR A 41 -11.43 1.24 -6.17
CA THR A 41 -12.12 0.96 -4.90
C THR A 41 -11.53 -0.23 -4.14
N LYS A 42 -10.83 -1.14 -4.82
CA LYS A 42 -10.21 -2.31 -4.20
C LYS A 42 -8.74 -2.32 -4.58
N VAL A 43 -7.89 -1.98 -3.62
CA VAL A 43 -6.45 -1.82 -3.87
C VAL A 43 -5.65 -2.72 -2.93
N VAL A 44 -4.78 -3.54 -3.50
CA VAL A 44 -3.76 -4.28 -2.76
C VAL A 44 -2.40 -3.65 -3.07
N VAL A 45 -1.68 -3.24 -2.05
CA VAL A 45 -0.32 -2.73 -2.19
C VAL A 45 0.65 -3.82 -1.75
N ASP A 46 1.40 -4.37 -2.69
CA ASP A 46 2.38 -5.42 -2.43
C ASP A 46 3.69 -4.78 -1.96
N LEU A 47 4.07 -5.06 -0.73
CA LEU A 47 5.28 -4.53 -0.09
C LEU A 47 6.38 -5.57 0.06
N ALA A 48 6.25 -6.73 -0.60
CA ALA A 48 7.23 -7.83 -0.46
C ALA A 48 8.65 -7.40 -0.86
N HIS A 49 8.80 -6.44 -1.76
CA HIS A 49 10.08 -5.95 -2.24
C HIS A 49 10.46 -4.58 -1.69
N VAL A 50 9.80 -4.13 -0.63
CA VAL A 50 10.15 -2.90 0.08
C VAL A 50 11.07 -3.24 1.24
N GLY A 51 12.32 -2.79 1.15
CA GLY A 51 13.35 -3.12 2.16
C GLY A 51 13.39 -2.16 3.33
N PHE A 52 12.87 -0.95 3.17
CA PHE A 52 12.91 0.08 4.19
C PHE A 52 11.71 1.01 4.06
N LEU A 53 11.16 1.41 5.22
CA LEU A 53 10.02 2.30 5.28
C LEU A 53 10.32 3.43 6.28
N ALA A 54 10.45 4.65 5.75
CA ALA A 54 10.63 5.87 6.56
C ALA A 54 9.28 6.52 6.88
N SER A 55 9.28 7.48 7.78
CA SER A 55 8.07 8.22 8.18
C SER A 55 7.33 8.83 6.99
N ILE A 56 8.06 9.40 6.02
CA ILE A 56 7.47 9.97 4.83
C ILE A 56 6.77 8.89 3.97
N GLY A 57 7.32 7.68 3.93
CA GLY A 57 6.71 6.55 3.24
C GLY A 57 5.41 6.11 3.91
N ILE A 58 5.36 6.08 5.23
CA ILE A 58 4.14 5.79 5.98
C ILE A 58 3.07 6.82 5.64
N ARG A 59 3.44 8.09 5.60
CA ARG A 59 2.54 9.19 5.24
C ARG A 59 1.97 9.00 3.84
N THR A 60 2.81 8.61 2.88
CA THR A 60 2.39 8.33 1.51
C THR A 60 1.35 7.21 1.47
N LEU A 61 1.57 6.13 2.20
CA LEU A 61 0.62 5.02 2.29
C LEU A 61 -0.70 5.44 2.95
N ILE A 62 -0.64 6.21 4.03
CA ILE A 62 -1.83 6.70 4.74
C ILE A 62 -2.65 7.62 3.84
N GLN A 63 -2.01 8.52 3.10
CA GLN A 63 -2.71 9.42 2.17
C GLN A 63 -3.45 8.63 1.09
N ALA A 64 -2.81 7.59 0.55
CA ALA A 64 -3.45 6.71 -0.44
C ALA A 64 -4.66 5.98 0.15
N ALA A 65 -4.53 5.46 1.37
CA ALA A 65 -5.62 4.78 2.05
C ALA A 65 -6.80 5.71 2.31
N LYS A 66 -6.54 6.95 2.72
CA LYS A 66 -7.58 7.95 2.94
C LYS A 66 -8.30 8.35 1.66
N ALA A 67 -7.55 8.57 0.58
CA ALA A 67 -8.13 8.91 -0.72
C ALA A 67 -9.02 7.76 -1.23
N ASN A 68 -8.58 6.53 -1.06
CA ASN A 68 -9.33 5.34 -1.42
C ASN A 68 -10.60 5.20 -0.57
N ALA A 69 -10.48 5.38 0.75
CA ALA A 69 -11.62 5.30 1.67
C ALA A 69 -12.67 6.37 1.37
N GLY A 70 -12.27 7.54 0.91
CA GLY A 70 -13.17 8.62 0.52
C GLY A 70 -14.11 8.23 -0.62
N LYS A 71 -13.78 7.20 -1.39
CA LYS A 71 -14.61 6.62 -2.44
C LYS A 71 -15.37 5.37 -1.98
N GLY A 72 -15.33 5.06 -0.69
CA GLY A 72 -15.90 3.83 -0.16
C GLY A 72 -15.07 2.59 -0.46
N GLY A 73 -13.80 2.78 -0.81
CA GLY A 73 -12.91 1.68 -1.13
C GLY A 73 -12.19 1.09 0.07
N LYS A 74 -11.41 0.06 -0.19
CA LYS A 74 -10.50 -0.56 0.77
C LYS A 74 -9.11 -0.71 0.18
N LEU A 75 -8.10 -0.44 0.97
CA LEU A 75 -6.70 -0.60 0.61
C LEU A 75 -6.04 -1.50 1.66
N VAL A 76 -5.36 -2.55 1.21
CA VAL A 76 -4.68 -3.52 2.07
C VAL A 76 -3.22 -3.60 1.66
N LEU A 77 -2.32 -3.65 2.64
CA LEU A 77 -0.89 -3.87 2.42
C LEU A 77 -0.62 -5.38 2.47
N GLN A 78 0.00 -5.91 1.42
CA GLN A 78 0.32 -7.32 1.30
C GLN A 78 1.81 -7.55 1.53
N ASP A 79 2.11 -8.53 2.37
CA ASP A 79 3.46 -9.05 2.60
C ASP A 79 4.51 -8.00 2.98
N PRO A 80 4.22 -7.04 3.89
CA PRO A 80 5.30 -6.24 4.42
C PRO A 80 6.31 -7.15 5.12
N SER A 81 7.60 -6.84 4.98
CA SER A 81 8.63 -7.55 5.72
C SER A 81 8.39 -7.38 7.22
N GLU A 82 9.01 -8.22 8.04
CA GLU A 82 8.89 -8.11 9.50
C GLU A 82 9.30 -6.71 9.99
N ALA A 83 10.38 -6.15 9.45
CA ALA A 83 10.84 -4.81 9.80
C ALA A 83 9.82 -3.73 9.42
N VAL A 84 9.26 -3.81 8.22
CA VAL A 84 8.26 -2.86 7.74
C VAL A 84 6.95 -2.99 8.54
N TRP A 85 6.51 -4.20 8.80
CA TRP A 85 5.34 -4.47 9.65
C TRP A 85 5.49 -3.81 11.02
N LYS A 86 6.65 -4.03 11.64
CA LYS A 86 6.94 -3.49 12.97
C LYS A 86 6.89 -1.96 13.00
N VAL A 87 7.42 -1.31 11.97
CA VAL A 87 7.38 0.16 11.86
C VAL A 87 5.93 0.65 11.78
N ILE A 88 5.11 0.01 10.96
CA ILE A 88 3.71 0.39 10.78
C ILE A 88 2.93 0.23 12.09
N VAL A 89 3.10 -0.89 12.78
CA VAL A 89 2.42 -1.14 14.06
C VAL A 89 2.91 -0.19 15.15
N THR A 90 4.22 0.02 15.24
CA THR A 90 4.81 0.87 16.29
C THR A 90 4.32 2.32 16.20
N CYS A 91 4.09 2.84 15.00
CA CYS A 91 3.56 4.22 14.84
C CYS A 91 2.02 4.27 14.85
N GLY A 92 1.34 3.15 15.06
CA GLY A 92 -0.12 3.10 15.11
C GLY A 92 -0.81 3.17 13.76
N ALA A 93 -0.06 3.12 12.66
CA ALA A 93 -0.62 3.25 11.31
C ALA A 93 -1.44 2.03 10.88
N ASP A 94 -1.29 0.90 11.55
CA ASP A 94 -2.07 -0.31 11.28
C ASP A 94 -3.58 -0.10 11.49
N ALA A 95 -3.97 0.93 12.23
CA ALA A 95 -5.39 1.28 12.39
C ALA A 95 -6.04 1.70 11.07
N VAL A 96 -5.28 2.27 10.14
CA VAL A 96 -5.77 2.74 8.84
C VAL A 96 -5.13 2.02 7.66
N LEU A 97 -4.12 1.18 7.92
CA LEU A 97 -3.41 0.40 6.91
C LEU A 97 -3.49 -1.09 7.27
N PRO A 98 -4.60 -1.75 6.94
CA PRO A 98 -4.72 -3.19 7.17
C PRO A 98 -3.62 -3.94 6.43
N MET A 99 -3.08 -4.96 7.06
CA MET A 99 -1.99 -5.76 6.51
C MET A 99 -2.39 -7.23 6.43
N ALA A 100 -1.90 -7.92 5.43
CA ALA A 100 -2.15 -9.34 5.24
C ALA A 100 -0.92 -10.04 4.68
N HIS A 101 -0.75 -11.31 5.02
CA HIS A 101 0.26 -12.17 4.43
C HIS A 101 -0.38 -13.05 3.36
N GLY A 102 0.23 -13.07 2.18
CA GLY A 102 -0.23 -13.85 1.05
C GLY A 102 -1.33 -13.18 0.26
N HIS A 103 -1.39 -13.54 -1.02
CA HIS A 103 -2.34 -12.98 -1.98
C HIS A 103 -3.80 -13.27 -1.58
N ASP A 104 -4.09 -14.51 -1.19
CA ASP A 104 -5.46 -14.92 -0.84
C ASP A 104 -5.98 -14.18 0.40
N ASN A 105 -5.15 -13.99 1.40
CA ASN A 105 -5.53 -13.24 2.59
C ASN A 105 -5.73 -11.75 2.29
N ALA A 106 -4.91 -11.18 1.41
CA ALA A 106 -5.07 -9.80 0.98
C ALA A 106 -6.39 -9.60 0.24
N LEU A 107 -6.74 -10.52 -0.67
CA LEU A 107 -8.02 -10.47 -1.38
C LEU A 107 -9.20 -10.63 -0.42
N ALA A 108 -9.11 -11.53 0.55
CA ALA A 108 -10.15 -11.72 1.55
C ALA A 108 -10.37 -10.45 2.39
N ALA A 109 -9.30 -9.72 2.72
CA ALA A 109 -9.39 -8.49 3.50
C ALA A 109 -10.07 -7.36 2.72
N ILE A 110 -9.96 -7.38 1.39
CA ILE A 110 -10.61 -6.39 0.53
C ILE A 110 -12.11 -6.68 0.35
N GLY A 111 -12.45 -7.93 0.47
CA GLY A 111 -13.83 -8.38 0.46
C GLY A 111 -14.50 -8.45 -0.80
#